data_e69d1dd8d15000776dc45ab657fe2d64
#
_entry.id   e69d1dd8d15000776dc45ab657fe2d64
#
_cell.length_a   1.000
_cell.length_b   1.000
_cell.length_c   1.000
_cell.angle_alpha   90.00
_cell.angle_beta   90.00
_cell.angle_gamma   90.00
#
_symmetry.space_group_name_H-M   'P 1'
#
loop_
_entity.id
_entity.type
_entity.pdbx_description
1 polymer ?
#
loop_
_entity_poly.entity_id
_entity_poly.type
_entity_poly.pdbx_seq_one_letter_code
_entity_poly.pdbx_strand_id
1 'polypeptide(L)'
;MKSCAFTGHRPQNLPFGFREDDERCTALKKILKEQIVSLITDENVNHFISGMALGVDMYAAEIVLELKKTYPGITIESAIPCETQAAKWNAAMRERYYGIAAQCDKETLLQTHYTPDCMDKRNRYMVDHADYIIAVWDGKPSGTGKTVMYAQSKGKVIIKVNPATLTVERL
;
A
#
# COMPACT_ATOMS: atom_id res chain seq x y z
N MET A 1 13.97 -12.73 6.03
CA MET A 1 13.25 -11.99 4.95
C MET A 1 12.83 -10.63 5.48
N LYS A 2 13.18 -9.56 4.78
CA LYS A 2 12.72 -8.21 5.14
C LYS A 2 11.50 -7.84 4.30
N SER A 3 10.52 -7.23 4.95
CA SER A 3 9.22 -6.94 4.34
C SER A 3 8.85 -5.47 4.48
N CYS A 4 8.13 -4.96 3.50
CA CYS A 4 7.56 -3.61 3.51
C CYS A 4 6.06 -3.70 3.26
N ALA A 5 5.28 -3.01 4.08
CA ALA A 5 3.85 -2.85 3.86
C ALA A 5 3.53 -1.41 3.45
N PHE A 6 2.42 -1.25 2.76
CA PHE A 6 1.95 0.05 2.31
C PHE A 6 0.72 0.48 3.10
N THR A 7 0.64 1.77 3.36
CA THR A 7 -0.59 2.41 3.82
C THR A 7 -0.71 3.76 3.14
N GLY A 8 -1.91 4.24 2.90
CA GLY A 8 -2.07 5.52 2.23
C GLY A 8 -3.51 5.88 1.99
N HIS A 9 -3.70 7.14 1.61
CA HIS A 9 -5.01 7.69 1.35
C HIS A 9 -5.73 7.00 0.19
N ARG A 10 -7.04 6.89 0.31
CA ARG A 10 -7.93 6.53 -0.79
C ARG A 10 -8.08 7.73 -1.73
N PRO A 11 -8.56 7.51 -2.97
CA PRO A 11 -8.61 8.58 -3.97
C PRO A 11 -9.30 9.85 -3.50
N GLN A 12 -10.39 9.74 -2.73
CA GLN A 12 -11.12 10.91 -2.25
C GLN A 12 -10.32 11.81 -1.32
N ASN A 13 -9.24 11.32 -0.75
CA ASN A 13 -8.35 12.08 0.14
C ASN A 13 -7.00 12.44 -0.51
N LEU A 14 -6.83 12.12 -1.79
CA LEU A 14 -5.65 12.51 -2.56
C LEU A 14 -5.92 13.82 -3.31
N PRO A 15 -4.90 14.68 -3.52
CA PRO A 15 -5.07 15.96 -4.20
C PRO A 15 -5.70 15.88 -5.58
N PHE A 16 -5.45 14.79 -6.30
CA PHE A 16 -5.95 14.54 -7.67
C PHE A 16 -7.19 13.64 -7.70
N GLY A 17 -7.66 13.14 -6.56
CA GLY A 17 -8.81 12.24 -6.50
C GLY A 17 -8.59 10.96 -7.32
N PHE A 18 -9.55 10.62 -8.19
CA PHE A 18 -9.49 9.46 -9.07
C PHE A 18 -8.77 9.72 -10.41
N ARG A 19 -8.23 10.92 -10.60
CA ARG A 19 -7.60 11.32 -11.87
C ARG A 19 -6.14 10.91 -11.90
N GLU A 20 -5.88 9.66 -12.27
CA GLU A 20 -4.52 9.13 -12.33
C GLU A 20 -3.69 9.68 -13.50
N ASP A 21 -4.33 10.35 -14.47
CA ASP A 21 -3.67 11.09 -15.53
C ASP A 21 -3.16 12.47 -15.10
N ASP A 22 -3.53 12.92 -13.90
CA ASP A 22 -3.04 14.16 -13.32
C ASP A 22 -1.53 14.07 -13.04
N GLU A 23 -0.80 15.15 -13.32
CA GLU A 23 0.66 15.20 -13.11
C GLU A 23 1.06 14.93 -11.66
N ARG A 24 0.21 15.30 -10.70
CA ARG A 24 0.47 15.05 -9.27
C ARG A 24 0.42 13.56 -8.95
N CYS A 25 -0.46 12.81 -9.61
CA CYS A 25 -0.50 11.35 -9.45
C CYS A 25 0.75 10.71 -10.06
N THR A 26 1.14 11.12 -11.25
CA THR A 26 2.35 10.63 -11.92
C THR A 26 3.59 10.90 -11.05
N ALA A 27 3.69 12.09 -10.47
CA ALA A 27 4.79 12.46 -9.58
C ALA A 27 4.79 11.62 -8.29
N LEU A 28 3.64 11.39 -7.70
CA LEU A 28 3.52 10.53 -6.51
C LEU A 28 3.95 9.10 -6.81
N LYS A 29 3.50 8.53 -7.91
CA LYS A 29 3.89 7.18 -8.32
C LYS A 29 5.38 7.06 -8.56
N LYS A 30 6.00 8.09 -9.13
CA LYS A 30 7.45 8.14 -9.33
C LYS A 30 8.21 8.08 -8.00
N ILE A 31 7.76 8.87 -7.02
CA ILE A 31 8.36 8.88 -5.68
C ILE A 31 8.17 7.53 -4.98
N LEU A 32 6.98 6.96 -5.07
CA LEU A 32 6.72 5.62 -4.53
C LEU A 32 7.68 4.59 -5.12
N LYS A 33 7.85 4.60 -6.43
CA LYS A 33 8.77 3.69 -7.11
C LYS A 33 10.21 3.88 -6.63
N GLU A 34 10.66 5.12 -6.49
CA GLU A 34 12.01 5.44 -6.00
C GLU A 34 12.22 4.88 -4.58
N GLN A 35 11.25 5.04 -3.69
CA GLN A 35 11.33 4.52 -2.33
C GLN A 35 11.32 2.99 -2.30
N ILE A 36 10.49 2.36 -3.10
CA ILE A 36 10.44 0.90 -3.21
C ILE A 36 11.78 0.37 -3.73
N VAL A 37 12.34 0.95 -4.78
CA VAL A 37 13.64 0.55 -5.33
C VAL A 37 14.75 0.71 -4.29
N SER A 38 14.77 1.82 -3.57
CA SER A 38 15.76 2.05 -2.50
C SER A 38 15.67 0.96 -1.42
N LEU A 39 14.48 0.55 -1.02
CA LEU A 39 14.31 -0.55 -0.06
C LEU A 39 14.83 -1.88 -0.63
N ILE A 40 14.62 -2.14 -1.90
CA ILE A 40 15.12 -3.36 -2.55
C ILE A 40 16.64 -3.37 -2.61
N THR A 41 17.24 -2.29 -3.09
CA THR A 41 18.69 -2.23 -3.38
C THR A 41 19.54 -1.95 -2.15
N ASP A 42 19.08 -1.10 -1.24
CA ASP A 42 19.89 -0.60 -0.13
C ASP A 42 19.60 -1.33 1.20
N GLU A 43 18.35 -1.80 1.37
CA GLU A 43 17.90 -2.39 2.64
C GLU A 43 17.57 -3.88 2.53
N ASN A 44 17.73 -4.47 1.35
CA ASN A 44 17.45 -5.89 1.08
C ASN A 44 16.00 -6.30 1.36
N VAL A 45 15.04 -5.41 1.15
CA VAL A 45 13.62 -5.74 1.24
C VAL A 45 13.24 -6.58 0.01
N ASN A 46 12.64 -7.73 0.24
CA ASN A 46 12.27 -8.65 -0.83
C ASN A 46 10.83 -9.13 -0.78
N HIS A 47 10.04 -8.66 0.18
CA HIS A 47 8.62 -8.98 0.27
C HIS A 47 7.80 -7.72 0.53
N PHE A 48 6.73 -7.53 -0.24
CA PHE A 48 5.86 -6.35 -0.14
C PHE A 48 4.43 -6.78 0.13
N ILE A 49 3.72 -6.00 0.96
CA ILE A 49 2.35 -6.33 1.38
C ILE A 49 1.44 -5.15 1.06
N SER A 50 0.41 -5.38 0.25
CA SER A 50 -0.60 -4.38 -0.09
C SER A 50 -1.97 -4.80 0.44
N GLY A 51 -2.70 -3.85 1.01
CA GLY A 51 -4.08 -4.07 1.45
C GLY A 51 -5.10 -4.05 0.33
N MET A 52 -4.67 -3.72 -0.88
CA MET A 52 -5.51 -3.73 -2.09
C MET A 52 -6.73 -2.82 -2.03
N ALA A 53 -6.71 -1.79 -1.18
CA ALA A 53 -7.73 -0.74 -1.20
C ALA A 53 -7.54 0.17 -2.42
N LEU A 54 -8.60 0.87 -2.81
CA LEU A 54 -8.50 1.89 -3.87
C LEU A 54 -7.46 2.95 -3.50
N GLY A 55 -6.76 3.46 -4.51
CA GLY A 55 -5.75 4.49 -4.35
C GLY A 55 -4.36 3.93 -4.14
N VAL A 56 -3.67 4.40 -3.11
CA VAL A 56 -2.24 4.12 -2.88
C VAL A 56 -1.91 2.63 -2.83
N ASP A 57 -2.74 1.83 -2.18
CA ASP A 57 -2.50 0.38 -2.08
C ASP A 57 -2.41 -0.27 -3.46
N MET A 58 -3.30 0.09 -4.37
CA MET A 58 -3.30 -0.43 -5.73
C MET A 58 -2.14 0.13 -6.56
N TYR A 59 -1.83 1.42 -6.41
CA TYR A 59 -0.67 2.01 -7.09
C TYR A 59 0.62 1.29 -6.70
N ALA A 60 0.81 1.09 -5.41
CA ALA A 60 1.99 0.40 -4.88
C ALA A 60 2.08 -1.04 -5.37
N ALA A 61 0.97 -1.77 -5.36
CA ALA A 61 0.93 -3.15 -5.85
C ALA A 61 1.33 -3.23 -7.33
N GLU A 62 0.79 -2.34 -8.17
CA GLU A 62 1.14 -2.30 -9.59
C GLU A 62 2.61 -1.96 -9.81
N ILE A 63 3.15 -1.04 -9.02
CA ILE A 63 4.58 -0.68 -9.09
C ILE A 63 5.46 -1.89 -8.74
N VAL A 64 5.13 -2.61 -7.66
CA VAL A 64 5.88 -3.82 -7.28
C VAL A 64 5.81 -4.88 -8.36
N LEU A 65 4.63 -5.12 -8.95
CA LEU A 65 4.47 -6.09 -10.03
C LEU A 65 5.35 -5.73 -11.24
N GLU A 66 5.43 -4.45 -11.59
CA GLU A 66 6.30 -3.99 -12.66
C GLU A 66 7.79 -4.19 -12.30
N LEU A 67 8.16 -3.88 -11.05
CA LEU A 67 9.54 -4.03 -10.58
C LEU A 67 9.99 -5.49 -10.51
N LYS A 68 9.08 -6.46 -10.41
CA LYS A 68 9.44 -7.88 -10.45
C LYS A 68 10.15 -8.26 -11.76
N LYS A 69 9.90 -7.54 -12.83
CA LYS A 69 10.59 -7.76 -14.11
C LYS A 69 12.08 -7.45 -14.02
N THR A 70 12.44 -6.45 -13.23
CA THR A 70 13.83 -6.05 -13.02
C THR A 70 14.45 -6.76 -11.81
N TYR A 71 13.66 -7.00 -10.77
CA TYR A 71 14.07 -7.62 -9.52
C TYR A 71 13.27 -8.92 -9.30
N PRO A 72 13.60 -10.02 -10.00
CA PRO A 72 12.75 -11.23 -9.98
C PRO A 72 12.70 -11.93 -8.62
N GLY A 73 13.58 -11.56 -7.68
CA GLY A 73 13.58 -12.12 -6.32
C GLY A 73 12.56 -11.49 -5.37
N ILE A 74 11.88 -10.42 -5.77
CA ILE A 74 10.86 -9.82 -4.89
C ILE A 74 9.51 -10.51 -5.03
N THR A 75 8.75 -10.50 -3.94
CA THR A 75 7.40 -11.07 -3.89
C THR A 75 6.40 -10.05 -3.40
N ILE A 76 5.13 -10.25 -3.73
CA ILE A 76 4.03 -9.39 -3.29
C ILE A 76 2.90 -10.22 -2.70
N GLU A 77 2.41 -9.76 -1.57
CA GLU A 77 1.28 -10.33 -0.85
C GLU A 77 0.10 -9.36 -0.88
N SER A 78 -1.08 -9.87 -1.19
CA SER A 78 -2.33 -9.13 -1.00
C SER A 78 -2.93 -9.51 0.37
N ALA A 79 -3.12 -8.51 1.24
CA ALA A 79 -3.74 -8.68 2.55
C ALA A 79 -5.19 -8.16 2.48
N ILE A 80 -6.15 -9.07 2.41
CA ILE A 80 -7.54 -8.77 2.13
C ILE A 80 -8.35 -8.78 3.42
N PRO A 81 -9.07 -7.69 3.75
CA PRO A 81 -9.81 -7.61 5.01
C PRO A 81 -11.03 -8.53 5.06
N CYS A 82 -11.70 -8.70 3.93
CA CYS A 82 -12.84 -9.59 3.78
C CYS A 82 -13.08 -9.88 2.29
N GLU A 83 -13.81 -10.93 1.97
CA GLU A 83 -14.04 -11.35 0.57
C GLU A 83 -14.73 -10.30 -0.28
N THR A 84 -15.50 -9.41 0.32
CA THR A 84 -16.32 -8.42 -0.37
C THR A 84 -15.70 -7.05 -0.44
N GLN A 85 -14.39 -6.90 -0.21
CA GLN A 85 -13.74 -5.58 -0.23
C GLN A 85 -14.07 -4.78 -1.49
N ALA A 86 -14.02 -5.41 -2.65
CA ALA A 86 -14.24 -4.75 -3.93
C ALA A 86 -15.71 -4.81 -4.43
N ALA A 87 -16.61 -5.41 -3.68
CA ALA A 87 -17.96 -5.72 -4.16
C ALA A 87 -18.77 -4.50 -4.62
N LYS A 88 -18.57 -3.35 -3.96
CA LYS A 88 -19.32 -2.11 -4.27
C LYS A 88 -18.57 -1.16 -5.20
N TRP A 89 -17.39 -1.55 -5.67
CA TRP A 89 -16.65 -0.70 -6.60
C TRP A 89 -17.24 -0.79 -8.00
N ASN A 90 -16.94 0.19 -8.86
CA ASN A 90 -17.35 0.10 -10.26
C ASN A 90 -16.64 -1.07 -10.98
N ALA A 91 -17.18 -1.47 -12.11
CA ALA A 91 -16.68 -2.65 -12.83
C ALA A 91 -15.20 -2.53 -13.23
N ALA A 92 -14.78 -1.37 -13.69
CA ALA A 92 -13.38 -1.15 -14.10
C ALA A 92 -12.41 -1.31 -12.92
N MET A 93 -12.76 -0.78 -11.74
CA MET A 93 -11.92 -0.90 -10.54
C MET A 93 -11.92 -2.32 -9.98
N ARG A 94 -13.06 -3.04 -10.03
CA ARG A 94 -13.10 -4.45 -9.64
C ARG A 94 -12.23 -5.31 -10.54
N GLU A 95 -12.30 -5.09 -11.85
CA GLU A 95 -11.48 -5.83 -12.81
C GLU A 95 -9.99 -5.59 -12.56
N ARG A 96 -9.61 -4.34 -12.33
CA ARG A 96 -8.24 -3.97 -11.98
C ARG A 96 -7.78 -4.67 -10.69
N TYR A 97 -8.62 -4.67 -9.67
CA TYR A 97 -8.36 -5.34 -8.40
C TYR A 97 -8.09 -6.84 -8.59
N TYR A 98 -8.98 -7.54 -9.29
CA TYR A 98 -8.81 -8.97 -9.52
C TYR A 98 -7.61 -9.27 -10.43
N GLY A 99 -7.32 -8.41 -11.39
CA GLY A 99 -6.13 -8.53 -12.25
C GLY A 99 -4.83 -8.43 -11.46
N ILE A 100 -4.75 -7.50 -10.51
CA ILE A 100 -3.61 -7.37 -9.61
C ILE A 100 -3.52 -8.57 -8.67
N ALA A 101 -4.63 -8.94 -8.04
CA ALA A 101 -4.69 -10.05 -7.08
C ALA A 101 -4.23 -11.37 -7.72
N ALA A 102 -4.60 -11.62 -8.98
CA ALA A 102 -4.20 -12.81 -9.70
C ALA A 102 -2.69 -12.92 -9.93
N GLN A 103 -1.97 -11.79 -9.90
CA GLN A 103 -0.52 -11.74 -10.09
C GLN A 103 0.27 -11.75 -8.77
N CYS A 104 -0.40 -11.63 -7.64
CA CYS A 104 0.26 -11.66 -6.34
C CYS A 104 0.79 -13.06 -6.04
N ASP A 105 1.94 -13.12 -5.37
CA ASP A 105 2.59 -14.38 -4.99
C ASP A 105 1.88 -15.05 -3.81
N LYS A 106 1.22 -14.26 -2.97
CA LYS A 106 0.48 -14.73 -1.80
C LYS A 106 -0.77 -13.90 -1.60
N GLU A 107 -1.86 -14.55 -1.18
CA GLU A 107 -3.07 -13.88 -0.73
C GLU A 107 -3.35 -14.28 0.72
N THR A 108 -3.59 -13.29 1.57
CA THR A 108 -3.97 -13.50 2.96
C THR A 108 -5.35 -12.88 3.17
N LEU A 109 -6.34 -13.73 3.39
CA LEU A 109 -7.71 -13.30 3.70
C LEU A 109 -7.86 -13.30 5.22
N LEU A 110 -8.07 -12.11 5.82
CA LEU A 110 -8.13 -11.98 7.28
C LEU A 110 -9.40 -12.55 7.86
N GLN A 111 -10.51 -12.36 7.16
CA GLN A 111 -11.81 -12.93 7.53
C GLN A 111 -12.73 -12.97 6.30
N THR A 112 -13.74 -13.81 6.35
CA THR A 112 -14.66 -14.02 5.22
C THR A 112 -15.65 -12.87 5.08
N HIS A 113 -16.34 -12.52 6.16
CA HIS A 113 -17.42 -11.52 6.16
C HIS A 113 -16.94 -10.16 6.64
N TYR A 114 -17.56 -9.11 6.10
CA TYR A 114 -17.31 -7.76 6.54
C TYR A 114 -17.72 -7.55 8.00
N THR A 115 -16.86 -6.86 8.76
CA THR A 115 -17.16 -6.30 10.08
C THR A 115 -16.62 -4.87 10.12
N PRO A 116 -17.16 -3.97 10.99
CA PRO A 116 -16.69 -2.58 11.05
C PRO A 116 -15.20 -2.41 11.35
N ASP A 117 -14.57 -3.41 11.96
CA ASP A 117 -13.15 -3.39 12.35
C ASP A 117 -12.23 -4.17 11.40
N CYS A 118 -12.77 -4.75 10.31
CA CYS A 118 -11.96 -5.62 9.45
C CYS A 118 -10.82 -4.91 8.75
N MET A 119 -11.01 -3.65 8.37
CA MET A 119 -9.94 -2.84 7.75
C MET A 119 -8.82 -2.57 8.76
N ASP A 120 -9.16 -2.26 10.00
CA ASP A 120 -8.17 -2.05 11.06
C ASP A 120 -7.40 -3.33 11.36
N LYS A 121 -8.07 -4.46 11.42
CA LYS A 121 -7.42 -5.77 11.59
C LYS A 121 -6.43 -6.05 10.47
N ARG A 122 -6.84 -5.79 9.21
CA ARG A 122 -5.97 -5.96 8.06
C ARG A 122 -4.75 -5.04 8.15
N ASN A 123 -4.94 -3.77 8.52
CA ASN A 123 -3.85 -2.82 8.66
C ASN A 123 -2.85 -3.25 9.74
N ARG A 124 -3.33 -3.74 10.87
CA ARG A 124 -2.47 -4.27 11.94
C ARG A 124 -1.69 -5.50 11.50
N TYR A 125 -2.36 -6.42 10.79
CA TYR A 125 -1.68 -7.58 10.20
C TYR A 125 -0.49 -7.15 9.35
N MET A 126 -0.71 -6.17 8.46
CA MET A 126 0.34 -5.68 7.55
C MET A 126 1.52 -5.08 8.33
N VAL A 127 1.23 -4.27 9.33
CA VAL A 127 2.28 -3.68 10.18
C VAL A 127 3.04 -4.77 10.95
N ASP A 128 2.33 -5.71 11.55
CA ASP A 128 2.95 -6.77 12.35
C ASP A 128 3.88 -7.66 11.52
N HIS A 129 3.61 -7.80 10.23
CA HIS A 129 4.39 -8.65 9.31
C HIS A 129 5.39 -7.88 8.45
N ALA A 130 5.62 -6.61 8.74
CA ALA A 130 6.55 -5.77 7.99
C ALA A 130 7.63 -5.17 8.89
N ASP A 131 8.79 -4.93 8.31
CA ASP A 131 9.89 -4.20 8.95
C ASP A 131 9.83 -2.71 8.60
N TYR A 132 9.36 -2.42 7.40
CA TYR A 132 9.24 -1.07 6.83
C TYR A 132 7.80 -0.78 6.45
N ILE A 133 7.38 0.46 6.64
CA ILE A 133 6.07 0.93 6.20
C ILE A 133 6.29 2.14 5.30
N ILE A 134 5.80 2.07 4.06
CA ILE A 134 5.69 3.25 3.21
C ILE A 134 4.28 3.79 3.40
N ALA A 135 4.19 5.02 3.94
CA ALA A 135 2.92 5.67 4.25
C ALA A 135 2.75 6.93 3.40
N VAL A 136 1.76 6.92 2.53
CA VAL A 136 1.34 8.13 1.79
C VAL A 136 0.31 8.85 2.64
N TRP A 137 0.77 9.87 3.36
CA TRP A 137 -0.01 10.51 4.42
C TRP A 137 0.30 12.00 4.51
N ASP A 138 -0.74 12.80 4.68
CA ASP A 138 -0.66 14.26 4.80
C ASP A 138 -0.42 14.76 6.23
N GLY A 139 -0.32 13.84 7.19
CA GLY A 139 -0.12 14.17 8.60
C GLY A 139 -1.41 14.38 9.40
N LYS A 140 -2.56 14.36 8.75
CA LYS A 140 -3.85 14.59 9.42
C LYS A 140 -4.44 13.30 10.00
N PRO A 141 -5.27 13.39 11.05
CA PRO A 141 -5.98 12.23 11.59
C PRO A 141 -6.80 11.54 10.50
N SER A 142 -6.60 10.22 10.35
CA SER A 142 -7.23 9.41 9.31
C SER A 142 -6.97 7.93 9.59
N GLY A 143 -7.54 7.05 8.78
CA GLY A 143 -7.20 5.63 8.82
C GLY A 143 -5.71 5.36 8.57
N THR A 144 -5.12 6.09 7.63
CA THR A 144 -3.68 6.04 7.37
C THR A 144 -2.88 6.53 8.58
N GLY A 145 -3.27 7.64 9.17
CA GLY A 145 -2.62 8.17 10.38
C GLY A 145 -2.68 7.17 11.55
N LYS A 146 -3.81 6.49 11.72
CA LYS A 146 -3.98 5.45 12.75
C LYS A 146 -3.00 4.29 12.52
N THR A 147 -2.83 3.87 11.26
CA THR A 147 -1.88 2.81 10.90
C THR A 147 -0.44 3.26 11.17
N VAL A 148 -0.10 4.49 10.83
CA VAL A 148 1.23 5.07 11.12
C VAL A 148 1.50 5.06 12.63
N MET A 149 0.55 5.50 13.44
CA MET A 149 0.70 5.50 14.89
C MET A 149 0.90 4.09 15.45
N TYR A 150 0.16 3.12 14.94
CA TYR A 150 0.35 1.72 15.32
C TYR A 150 1.75 1.22 14.95
N ALA A 151 2.21 1.52 13.74
CA ALA A 151 3.55 1.15 13.29
C ALA A 151 4.66 1.79 14.16
N GLN A 152 4.48 3.05 14.55
CA GLN A 152 5.40 3.71 15.49
C GLN A 152 5.44 2.99 16.83
N SER A 153 4.29 2.60 17.36
CA SER A 153 4.21 1.86 18.62
C SER A 153 4.91 0.50 18.58
N LYS A 154 5.05 -0.06 17.37
CA LYS A 154 5.72 -1.35 17.13
C LYS A 154 7.20 -1.19 16.74
N GLY A 155 7.72 0.03 16.73
CA GLY A 155 9.11 0.30 16.39
C GLY A 155 9.48 0.07 14.94
N LYS A 156 8.51 0.15 14.03
CA LYS A 156 8.76 -0.03 12.60
C LYS A 156 9.40 1.21 11.98
N VAL A 157 10.20 1.01 10.94
CA VAL A 157 10.74 2.12 10.15
C VAL A 157 9.64 2.62 9.21
N ILE A 158 9.31 3.89 9.31
CA ILE A 158 8.23 4.48 8.51
C ILE A 158 8.82 5.49 7.53
N ILE A 159 8.51 5.31 6.26
CA ILE A 159 8.84 6.23 5.19
C ILE A 159 7.55 6.96 4.83
N LYS A 160 7.45 8.22 5.27
CA LYS A 160 6.29 9.05 5.02
C LYS A 160 6.49 9.82 3.71
N VAL A 161 5.54 9.66 2.80
CA VAL A 161 5.44 10.46 1.57
C VAL A 161 4.21 11.35 1.69
N ASN A 162 4.41 12.66 1.70
CA ASN A 162 3.28 13.59 1.74
C ASN A 162 2.74 13.76 0.31
N PRO A 163 1.47 13.42 0.05
CA PRO A 163 0.93 13.46 -1.31
C PRO A 163 0.70 14.89 -1.85
N ALA A 164 0.62 15.89 -0.96
CA ALA A 164 0.43 17.29 -1.37
C ALA A 164 1.76 17.98 -1.68
N THR A 165 2.76 17.81 -0.84
CA THR A 165 4.06 18.46 -0.97
C THR A 165 5.09 17.60 -1.72
N LEU A 166 4.83 16.31 -1.84
CA LEU A 166 5.71 15.30 -2.44
C LEU A 166 7.06 15.18 -1.70
N THR A 167 7.07 15.53 -0.42
CA THR A 167 8.24 15.38 0.45
C THR A 167 8.28 13.99 1.07
N VAL A 168 9.48 13.50 1.31
CA VAL A 168 9.74 12.18 1.91
C VAL A 168 10.52 12.38 3.20
N GLU A 169 10.07 11.74 4.28
CA GLU A 169 10.79 11.73 5.55
C GLU A 169 10.69 10.37 6.24
N ARG A 170 11.70 10.01 7.01
CA ARG A 170 11.65 8.82 7.87
C ARG A 170 11.19 9.23 9.27
N LEU A 171 10.26 8.48 9.79
CA LEU A 171 9.74 8.69 11.14
C LEU A 171 10.30 7.64 12.12
#